data_86354658b0b419154b960ccd95a27cf9
#
_entry.id   86354658b0b419154b960ccd95a27cf9
#
_cell.length_a   1.000
_cell.length_b   1.000
_cell.length_c   1.000
_cell.angle_alpha   90.00
_cell.angle_beta   90.00
_cell.angle_gamma   90.00
#
_symmetry.space_group_name_H-M   'P 1'
#
loop_
_entity.id
_entity.type
_entity.pdbx_description
1 polymer ?
#
loop_
_entity_poly.entity_id
_entity_poly.type
_entity_poly.pdbx_seq_one_letter_code
_entity_poly.pdbx_strand_id
1 'polypeptide(L)'
;MTDVLKLFSGIGVVIDDSIFDTRKILNGIQKITESLSKSNVPLLKYNELPDDVISQFHSISFVILDWNLSGERPIPDATINDNIAFIKKLYEICFVPIFIFSDENTHDIQIILEQNHLFYEYCPIFIKKKDEIDTSEKLFNEIGNWIKNVPSIYILKEWENATRKAKTSMLWALSSAHPAWPNVLMSTIQDDGGDKNIELVHLLQNCLTNRVCAPQF
;
A
#
# COMPACT_ATOMS: atom_id res chain seq x y z
N MET A 1 -5.63 -17.75 -6.85
CA MET A 1 -4.69 -16.74 -7.41
C MET A 1 -5.35 -15.40 -7.72
N THR A 2 -6.53 -15.39 -8.31
CA THR A 2 -7.24 -14.18 -8.74
C THR A 2 -7.66 -13.23 -7.59
N ASP A 3 -8.01 -13.75 -6.42
CA ASP A 3 -8.57 -12.95 -5.32
C ASP A 3 -7.53 -12.15 -4.53
N VAL A 4 -6.34 -12.72 -4.30
CA VAL A 4 -5.24 -12.00 -3.62
C VAL A 4 -4.74 -10.83 -4.46
N LEU A 5 -4.58 -11.02 -5.78
CA LEU A 5 -4.18 -9.94 -6.69
C LEU A 5 -5.20 -8.81 -6.76
N LYS A 6 -6.50 -9.14 -6.69
CA LYS A 6 -7.55 -8.11 -6.67
C LYS A 6 -7.51 -7.29 -5.38
N LEU A 7 -7.20 -7.93 -4.25
CA LEU A 7 -7.09 -7.25 -2.97
C LEU A 7 -5.99 -6.17 -2.98
N PHE A 8 -4.85 -6.48 -3.60
CA PHE A 8 -3.71 -5.56 -3.77
C PHE A 8 -3.71 -4.87 -5.14
N SER A 9 -4.90 -4.62 -5.70
CA SER A 9 -5.01 -3.90 -6.97
C SER A 9 -4.54 -2.47 -6.83
N GLY A 10 -3.59 -2.05 -7.67
CA GLY A 10 -2.99 -0.73 -7.66
C GLY A 10 -1.49 -0.79 -7.98
N ILE A 11 -0.77 0.25 -7.64
CA ILE A 11 0.67 0.35 -7.88
C ILE A 11 1.41 -0.22 -6.67
N GLY A 12 2.25 -1.23 -6.89
CA GLY A 12 3.20 -1.71 -5.90
C GLY A 12 4.51 -0.92 -5.94
N VAL A 13 5.19 -0.83 -4.81
CA VAL A 13 6.54 -0.27 -4.71
C VAL A 13 7.51 -1.38 -4.35
N VAL A 14 8.64 -1.44 -5.03
CA VAL A 14 9.72 -2.41 -4.76
C VAL A 14 11.00 -1.64 -4.49
N ILE A 15 11.61 -1.93 -3.35
CA ILE A 15 12.85 -1.29 -2.88
C ILE A 15 13.87 -2.40 -2.62
N ASP A 16 14.93 -2.45 -3.43
CA ASP A 16 16.00 -3.47 -3.36
C ASP A 16 17.25 -2.90 -4.02
N ASP A 17 18.38 -2.89 -3.33
CA ASP A 17 19.64 -2.30 -3.80
C ASP A 17 20.12 -2.85 -5.14
N SER A 18 19.77 -4.08 -5.44
CA SER A 18 20.16 -4.79 -6.65
C SER A 18 19.06 -4.85 -7.74
N ILE A 19 17.93 -4.14 -7.57
CA ILE A 19 16.75 -4.24 -8.44
C ILE A 19 17.04 -3.93 -9.92
N PHE A 20 18.04 -3.10 -10.19
CA PHE A 20 18.50 -2.74 -11.53
C PHE A 20 19.77 -3.47 -12.00
N ASP A 21 20.31 -4.39 -11.18
CA ASP A 21 21.50 -5.15 -11.57
C ASP A 21 21.14 -6.26 -12.58
N THR A 22 21.53 -6.06 -13.83
CA THR A 22 21.25 -6.99 -14.92
C THR A 22 22.35 -8.05 -15.13
N ARG A 23 23.45 -7.97 -14.38
CA ARG A 23 24.66 -8.81 -14.58
C ARG A 23 24.70 -10.05 -13.71
N LYS A 24 23.84 -10.17 -12.74
CA LYS A 24 23.77 -11.29 -11.79
C LYS A 24 22.61 -12.24 -12.12
N ILE A 25 22.73 -13.47 -11.63
CA ILE A 25 21.57 -14.36 -11.51
C ILE A 25 20.52 -13.63 -10.68
N LEU A 26 19.28 -13.57 -11.18
CA LEU A 26 18.19 -12.89 -10.51
C LEU A 26 18.08 -13.32 -9.04
N ASN A 27 18.13 -12.37 -8.13
CA ASN A 27 17.88 -12.59 -6.71
C ASN A 27 16.38 -12.87 -6.45
N GLY A 28 16.03 -13.20 -5.20
CA GLY A 28 14.64 -13.51 -4.82
C GLY A 28 13.67 -12.37 -5.15
N ILE A 29 14.02 -11.11 -4.82
CA ILE A 29 13.14 -9.95 -5.08
C ILE A 29 13.03 -9.65 -6.57
N GLN A 30 14.10 -9.78 -7.33
CA GLN A 30 14.04 -9.63 -8.80
C GLN A 30 13.10 -10.66 -9.44
N LYS A 31 13.16 -11.94 -9.00
CA LYS A 31 12.23 -13.00 -9.46
C LYS A 31 10.78 -12.68 -9.12
N ILE A 32 10.52 -12.23 -7.88
CA ILE A 32 9.20 -11.79 -7.44
C ILE A 32 8.71 -10.63 -8.33
N THR A 33 9.56 -9.64 -8.56
CA THR A 33 9.26 -8.45 -9.36
C THR A 33 8.91 -8.79 -10.80
N GLU A 34 9.71 -9.66 -11.44
CA GLU A 34 9.39 -10.15 -12.79
C GLU A 34 8.06 -10.89 -12.84
N SER A 35 7.80 -11.68 -11.83
CA SER A 35 6.58 -12.47 -11.74
C SER A 35 5.34 -11.61 -11.54
N LEU A 36 5.42 -10.57 -10.71
CA LEU A 36 4.36 -9.56 -10.55
C LEU A 36 4.14 -8.81 -11.87
N SER A 37 5.21 -8.42 -12.55
CA SER A 37 5.13 -7.76 -13.86
C SER A 37 4.45 -8.65 -14.91
N LYS A 38 4.77 -9.95 -14.96
CA LYS A 38 4.09 -10.92 -15.82
C LYS A 38 2.60 -11.10 -15.49
N SER A 39 2.22 -10.82 -14.25
CA SER A 39 0.83 -10.81 -13.79
C SER A 39 0.13 -9.45 -13.98
N ASN A 40 0.73 -8.54 -14.75
CA ASN A 40 0.24 -7.19 -15.03
C ASN A 40 0.07 -6.31 -13.78
N VAL A 41 0.88 -6.52 -12.74
CA VAL A 41 0.92 -5.64 -11.57
C VAL A 41 1.87 -4.48 -11.86
N PRO A 42 1.41 -3.23 -11.88
CA PRO A 42 2.27 -2.07 -12.08
C PRO A 42 3.18 -1.87 -10.86
N LEU A 43 4.48 -1.66 -11.11
CA LEU A 43 5.49 -1.53 -10.06
C LEU A 43 6.35 -0.28 -10.26
N LEU A 44 6.53 0.48 -9.17
CA LEU A 44 7.60 1.45 -9.03
C LEU A 44 8.81 0.77 -8.38
N LYS A 45 9.99 0.97 -8.94
CA LYS A 45 11.22 0.29 -8.51
C LYS A 45 12.24 1.32 -8.05
N TYR A 46 12.83 1.07 -6.88
CA TYR A 46 13.86 1.90 -6.29
C TYR A 46 15.02 1.03 -5.79
N ASN A 47 16.25 1.50 -5.94
CA ASN A 47 17.45 0.84 -5.44
C ASN A 47 17.90 1.38 -4.07
N GLU A 48 17.20 2.37 -3.55
CA GLU A 48 17.38 2.99 -2.24
C GLU A 48 16.02 3.46 -1.71
N LEU A 49 15.96 3.86 -0.45
CA LEU A 49 14.72 4.38 0.14
C LEU A 49 14.29 5.68 -0.57
N PRO A 50 13.08 5.76 -1.10
CA PRO A 50 12.63 6.91 -1.89
C PRO A 50 12.11 8.06 -1.01
N ASP A 51 12.94 8.55 -0.07
CA ASP A 51 12.57 9.55 0.92
C ASP A 51 12.09 10.88 0.32
N ASP A 52 12.66 11.29 -0.81
CA ASP A 52 12.31 12.55 -1.50
C ASP A 52 10.89 12.52 -2.08
N VAL A 53 10.39 11.34 -2.43
CA VAL A 53 9.09 11.18 -3.10
C VAL A 53 8.06 10.44 -2.25
N ILE A 54 8.42 10.00 -1.04
CA ILE A 54 7.52 9.22 -0.18
C ILE A 54 6.19 9.95 0.07
N SER A 55 6.21 11.29 0.15
CA SER A 55 5.01 12.12 0.31
C SER A 55 4.01 11.98 -0.84
N GLN A 56 4.40 11.39 -1.98
CA GLN A 56 3.54 11.13 -3.12
C GLN A 56 2.85 9.75 -3.06
N PHE A 57 3.17 8.92 -2.06
CA PHE A 57 2.70 7.53 -1.97
C PHE A 57 1.28 7.37 -1.40
N HIS A 58 0.40 8.35 -1.63
CA HIS A 58 -0.99 8.33 -1.11
C HIS A 58 -1.87 7.19 -1.63
N SER A 59 -1.48 6.51 -2.71
CA SER A 59 -2.35 5.54 -3.40
C SER A 59 -1.61 4.27 -3.81
N ILE A 60 -0.51 3.94 -3.14
CA ILE A 60 0.18 2.67 -3.37
C ILE A 60 -0.58 1.52 -2.71
N SER A 61 -0.44 0.34 -3.26
CA SER A 61 -1.21 -0.84 -2.86
C SER A 61 -0.46 -1.73 -1.88
N PHE A 62 0.84 -1.84 -2.05
CA PHE A 62 1.76 -2.59 -1.19
C PHE A 62 3.20 -2.12 -1.41
N VAL A 63 4.08 -2.45 -0.46
CA VAL A 63 5.53 -2.25 -0.56
C VAL A 63 6.22 -3.60 -0.42
N ILE A 64 7.20 -3.86 -1.28
CA ILE A 64 8.21 -4.92 -1.10
C ILE A 64 9.50 -4.22 -0.72
N LEU A 65 10.07 -4.59 0.41
CA LEU A 65 11.28 -3.98 0.95
C LEU A 65 12.35 -5.04 1.21
N ASP A 66 13.53 -4.84 0.62
CA ASP A 66 14.74 -5.48 1.10
C ASP A 66 15.16 -4.86 2.42
N TRP A 67 15.39 -5.68 3.44
CA TRP A 67 15.83 -5.18 4.73
C TRP A 67 17.28 -4.71 4.75
N ASN A 68 18.15 -5.34 3.93
CA ASN A 68 19.57 -5.00 3.85
C ASN A 68 19.91 -4.23 2.56
N LEU A 69 19.53 -2.96 2.50
CA LEU A 69 19.82 -2.09 1.36
C LEU A 69 21.29 -1.66 1.27
N SER A 70 22.11 -1.88 2.32
CA SER A 70 23.54 -1.56 2.27
C SER A 70 24.37 -2.66 1.62
N GLY A 71 23.87 -3.89 1.58
CA GLY A 71 24.62 -5.08 1.17
C GLY A 71 25.76 -5.47 2.14
N GLU A 72 25.94 -4.72 3.24
CA GLU A 72 26.98 -4.98 4.24
C GLU A 72 26.55 -6.04 5.26
N ARG A 73 27.51 -6.75 5.83
CA ARG A 73 27.28 -7.71 6.93
C ARG A 73 28.33 -7.53 8.02
N PRO A 74 27.93 -7.26 9.28
CA PRO A 74 26.55 -7.03 9.74
C PRO A 74 25.92 -5.78 9.11
N ILE A 75 24.58 -5.74 9.10
CA ILE A 75 23.84 -4.56 8.61
C ILE A 75 24.21 -3.36 9.50
N PRO A 76 24.59 -2.20 8.93
CA PRO A 76 24.84 -1.00 9.72
C PRO A 76 23.58 -0.52 10.45
N ASP A 77 23.75 -0.04 11.69
CA ASP A 77 22.66 0.54 12.48
C ASP A 77 21.96 1.71 11.75
N ALA A 78 22.71 2.47 10.94
CA ALA A 78 22.14 3.52 10.11
C ALA A 78 21.09 2.98 9.14
N THR A 79 21.40 1.91 8.40
CA THR A 79 20.46 1.26 7.47
C THR A 79 19.20 0.75 8.17
N ILE A 80 19.36 0.17 9.37
CA ILE A 80 18.23 -0.28 10.19
C ILE A 80 17.35 0.90 10.60
N ASN A 81 17.96 1.99 11.08
CA ASN A 81 17.25 3.18 11.50
C ASN A 81 16.54 3.86 10.32
N ASP A 82 17.14 3.90 9.15
CA ASP A 82 16.55 4.45 7.93
C ASP A 82 15.32 3.64 7.50
N ASN A 83 15.40 2.31 7.52
CA ASN A 83 14.26 1.42 7.25
C ASN A 83 13.10 1.69 8.24
N ILE A 84 13.40 1.81 9.53
CA ILE A 84 12.40 2.10 10.56
C ILE A 84 11.76 3.47 10.34
N ALA A 85 12.56 4.50 10.06
CA ALA A 85 12.07 5.85 9.78
C ALA A 85 11.18 5.87 8.53
N PHE A 86 11.60 5.18 7.48
CA PHE A 86 10.81 5.02 6.25
C PHE A 86 9.45 4.36 6.51
N ILE A 87 9.41 3.25 7.24
CA ILE A 87 8.15 2.56 7.56
C ILE A 87 7.23 3.46 8.39
N LYS A 88 7.75 4.15 9.41
CA LYS A 88 6.98 5.10 10.22
C LYS A 88 6.37 6.21 9.36
N LYS A 89 7.19 6.85 8.51
CA LYS A 89 6.75 7.91 7.61
C LYS A 89 5.72 7.42 6.60
N LEU A 90 5.87 6.19 6.09
CA LEU A 90 4.91 5.58 5.17
C LEU A 90 3.54 5.38 5.83
N TYR A 91 3.51 4.91 7.08
CA TYR A 91 2.26 4.71 7.82
C TYR A 91 1.52 6.01 8.19
N GLU A 92 2.22 7.14 8.24
CA GLU A 92 1.59 8.46 8.38
C GLU A 92 0.86 8.91 7.10
N ILE A 93 1.28 8.37 5.93
CA ILE A 93 0.78 8.81 4.62
C ILE A 93 -0.32 7.91 4.08
N CYS A 94 -0.20 6.60 4.25
CA CYS A 94 -1.14 5.64 3.70
C CYS A 94 -1.22 4.33 4.49
N PHE A 95 -2.37 3.67 4.40
CA PHE A 95 -2.52 2.30 4.88
C PHE A 95 -2.00 1.33 3.81
N VAL A 96 -0.83 0.74 4.07
CA VAL A 96 -0.16 -0.13 3.09
C VAL A 96 0.47 -1.35 3.76
N PRO A 97 0.20 -2.56 3.26
CA PRO A 97 0.94 -3.75 3.66
C PRO A 97 2.39 -3.69 3.16
N ILE A 98 3.32 -4.10 4.03
CA ILE A 98 4.74 -4.15 3.74
C ILE A 98 5.22 -5.60 3.77
N PHE A 99 5.81 -6.05 2.68
CA PHE A 99 6.42 -7.37 2.52
C PHE A 99 7.93 -7.22 2.61
N ILE A 100 8.51 -7.60 3.74
CA ILE A 100 9.96 -7.57 3.97
C ILE A 100 10.54 -8.93 3.53
N PHE A 101 11.41 -8.89 2.53
CA PHE A 101 12.19 -10.04 2.09
C PHE A 101 13.66 -9.79 2.37
N SER A 102 14.30 -10.68 3.12
CA SER A 102 15.70 -10.52 3.51
C SER A 102 16.42 -11.87 3.53
N ASP A 103 17.74 -11.84 3.33
CA ASP A 103 18.62 -12.98 3.58
C ASP A 103 19.01 -13.10 5.06
N GLU A 104 18.67 -12.08 5.86
CA GLU A 104 18.96 -12.03 7.28
C GLU A 104 17.98 -12.89 8.10
N ASN A 105 18.27 -13.04 9.40
CA ASN A 105 17.38 -13.76 10.29
C ASN A 105 16.06 -12.99 10.47
N THR A 106 14.96 -13.57 10.03
CA THR A 106 13.63 -12.94 10.12
C THR A 106 13.17 -12.67 11.55
N HIS A 107 13.62 -13.47 12.53
CA HIS A 107 13.30 -13.25 13.93
C HIS A 107 13.99 -12.01 14.49
N ASP A 108 15.24 -11.75 14.11
CA ASP A 108 15.97 -10.55 14.54
C ASP A 108 15.32 -9.28 13.96
N ILE A 109 14.89 -9.33 12.69
CA ILE A 109 14.12 -8.25 12.05
C ILE A 109 12.82 -8.00 12.82
N GLN A 110 12.10 -9.07 13.17
CA GLN A 110 10.88 -8.95 13.96
C GLN A 110 11.11 -8.27 15.30
N ILE A 111 12.13 -8.68 16.07
CA ILE A 111 12.48 -8.08 17.36
C ILE A 111 12.77 -6.58 17.21
N ILE A 112 13.54 -6.18 16.19
CA ILE A 112 13.84 -4.77 15.91
C ILE A 112 12.56 -3.98 15.65
N LEU A 113 11.65 -4.52 14.84
CA LEU A 113 10.37 -3.87 14.53
C LEU A 113 9.45 -3.81 15.75
N GLU A 114 9.41 -4.84 16.61
CA GLU A 114 8.66 -4.86 17.87
C GLU A 114 9.17 -3.78 18.83
N GLN A 115 10.49 -3.65 19.00
CA GLN A 115 11.11 -2.61 19.82
C GLN A 115 10.76 -1.18 19.34
N ASN A 116 10.46 -1.03 18.06
CA ASN A 116 10.06 0.23 17.44
C ASN A 116 8.55 0.42 17.32
N HIS A 117 7.74 -0.47 17.91
CA HIS A 117 6.27 -0.46 17.87
C HIS A 117 5.68 -0.57 16.45
N LEU A 118 6.42 -1.19 15.52
CA LEU A 118 5.99 -1.41 14.13
C LEU A 118 5.48 -2.84 13.89
N PHE A 119 5.86 -3.80 14.75
CA PHE A 119 5.43 -5.19 14.65
C PHE A 119 4.66 -5.59 15.90
N TYR A 120 3.47 -6.10 15.70
CA TYR A 120 2.53 -6.58 16.71
C TYR A 120 1.61 -7.63 16.10
N GLU A 121 0.86 -8.33 16.91
CA GLU A 121 -0.09 -9.32 16.41
C GLU A 121 -1.07 -8.66 15.42
N TYR A 122 -1.18 -9.25 14.24
CA TYR A 122 -2.02 -8.74 13.13
C TYR A 122 -1.56 -7.42 12.49
N CYS A 123 -0.29 -7.05 12.62
CA CYS A 123 0.25 -5.87 11.91
C CYS A 123 0.29 -6.07 10.39
N PRO A 124 0.30 -4.98 9.61
CA PRO A 124 0.36 -5.06 8.15
C PRO A 124 1.79 -5.30 7.61
N ILE A 125 2.63 -6.00 8.37
CA ILE A 125 3.99 -6.38 7.96
C ILE A 125 4.09 -7.90 7.86
N PHE A 126 4.60 -8.36 6.72
CA PHE A 126 4.91 -9.75 6.45
C PHE A 126 6.41 -9.90 6.22
N ILE A 127 7.06 -10.81 6.95
CA ILE A 127 8.51 -11.00 6.88
C ILE A 127 8.81 -12.42 6.41
N LYS A 128 9.66 -12.56 5.39
CA LYS A 128 10.10 -13.84 4.86
C LYS A 128 11.54 -13.79 4.37
N LYS A 129 12.20 -14.95 4.33
CA LYS A 129 13.50 -15.10 3.67
C LYS A 129 13.37 -15.04 2.15
N LYS A 130 14.35 -14.44 1.49
CA LYS A 130 14.39 -14.31 0.02
C LYS A 130 14.44 -15.66 -0.68
N ASP A 131 15.11 -16.65 -0.11
CA ASP A 131 15.26 -17.99 -0.67
C ASP A 131 13.99 -18.86 -0.53
N GLU A 132 13.09 -18.53 0.37
CA GLU A 132 11.81 -19.22 0.53
C GLU A 132 10.81 -18.90 -0.59
N ILE A 133 11.01 -17.80 -1.33
CA ILE A 133 10.09 -17.31 -2.36
C ILE A 133 10.83 -17.16 -3.69
N ASP A 134 10.71 -18.16 -4.53
CA ASP A 134 11.38 -18.25 -5.83
C ASP A 134 10.41 -18.07 -7.02
N THR A 135 9.09 -18.11 -6.75
CA THR A 135 8.03 -18.00 -7.78
C THR A 135 6.88 -17.11 -7.30
N SER A 136 6.15 -16.52 -8.27
CA SER A 136 4.93 -15.77 -7.95
C SER A 136 3.85 -16.61 -7.30
N GLU A 137 3.77 -17.89 -7.68
CA GLU A 137 2.78 -18.79 -7.10
C GLU A 137 3.01 -18.99 -5.62
N LYS A 138 4.27 -19.23 -5.21
CA LYS A 138 4.64 -19.29 -3.79
C LYS A 138 4.34 -17.97 -3.07
N LEU A 139 4.73 -16.82 -3.67
CA LEU A 139 4.43 -15.51 -3.11
C LEU A 139 2.95 -15.33 -2.84
N PHE A 140 2.10 -15.58 -3.84
CA PHE A 140 0.65 -15.39 -3.67
C PHE A 140 0.03 -16.38 -2.71
N ASN A 141 0.54 -17.62 -2.62
CA ASN A 141 0.09 -18.60 -1.64
C ASN A 141 0.47 -18.17 -0.22
N GLU A 142 1.70 -17.69 0.00
CA GLU A 142 2.16 -17.20 1.29
C GLU A 142 1.39 -15.94 1.73
N ILE A 143 1.20 -14.98 0.83
CA ILE A 143 0.37 -13.80 1.10
C ILE A 143 -1.08 -14.21 1.39
N GLY A 144 -1.64 -15.14 0.63
CA GLY A 144 -2.99 -15.66 0.87
C GLY A 144 -3.15 -16.35 2.23
N ASN A 145 -2.13 -17.08 2.68
CA ASN A 145 -2.12 -17.70 4.01
C ASN A 145 -1.96 -16.65 5.12
N TRP A 146 -1.08 -15.67 4.90
CA TRP A 146 -0.93 -14.56 5.84
C TRP A 146 -2.23 -13.78 6.04
N ILE A 147 -2.93 -13.41 4.95
CA ILE A 147 -4.22 -12.72 5.00
C ILE A 147 -5.28 -13.51 5.76
N LYS A 148 -5.30 -14.85 5.62
CA LYS A 148 -6.24 -15.69 6.40
C LYS A 148 -5.98 -15.60 7.90
N ASN A 149 -4.72 -15.45 8.30
CA ASN A 149 -4.32 -15.30 9.69
C ASN A 149 -4.44 -13.85 10.19
N VAL A 150 -4.57 -12.86 9.28
CA VAL A 150 -4.72 -11.44 9.60
C VAL A 150 -5.97 -10.88 8.89
N PRO A 151 -7.18 -11.32 9.29
CA PRO A 151 -8.41 -10.99 8.57
C PRO A 151 -8.73 -9.48 8.57
N SER A 152 -8.19 -8.72 9.53
CA SER A 152 -8.30 -7.25 9.57
C SER A 152 -7.71 -6.60 8.32
N ILE A 153 -6.58 -7.07 7.83
CA ILE A 153 -5.93 -6.56 6.60
C ILE A 153 -6.84 -6.79 5.39
N TYR A 154 -7.45 -7.98 5.31
CA TYR A 154 -8.39 -8.28 4.24
C TYR A 154 -9.56 -7.29 4.22
N ILE A 155 -10.22 -7.12 5.37
CA ILE A 155 -11.39 -6.24 5.49
C ILE A 155 -11.02 -4.78 5.19
N LEU A 156 -9.89 -4.29 5.72
CA LEU A 156 -9.43 -2.92 5.51
C LEU A 156 -9.06 -2.65 4.04
N LYS A 157 -8.41 -3.59 3.36
CA LYS A 157 -8.09 -3.46 1.92
C LYS A 157 -9.34 -3.55 1.04
N GLU A 158 -10.30 -4.41 1.35
CA GLU A 158 -11.59 -4.44 0.65
C GLU A 158 -12.34 -3.13 0.82
N TRP A 159 -12.39 -2.60 2.04
CA TRP A 159 -13.02 -1.31 2.32
C TRP A 159 -12.31 -0.15 1.60
N GLU A 160 -10.98 -0.12 1.60
CA GLU A 160 -10.19 0.86 0.85
C GLU A 160 -10.52 0.80 -0.65
N ASN A 161 -10.55 -0.40 -1.23
CA ASN A 161 -10.87 -0.60 -2.64
C ASN A 161 -12.30 -0.14 -2.98
N ALA A 162 -13.28 -0.46 -2.13
CA ALA A 162 -14.67 -0.03 -2.30
C ALA A 162 -14.79 1.50 -2.21
N THR A 163 -14.14 2.11 -1.22
CA THR A 163 -14.12 3.56 -1.02
C THR A 163 -13.46 4.28 -2.20
N ARG A 164 -12.34 3.76 -2.70
CA ARG A 164 -11.66 4.33 -3.88
C ARG A 164 -12.55 4.32 -5.13
N LYS A 165 -13.26 3.21 -5.39
CA LYS A 165 -14.22 3.12 -6.50
C LYS A 165 -15.38 4.09 -6.33
N ALA A 166 -15.97 4.16 -5.14
CA ALA A 166 -17.06 5.05 -4.83
C ALA A 166 -16.67 6.53 -4.98
N LYS A 167 -15.48 6.91 -4.47
CA LYS A 167 -14.89 8.25 -4.64
C LYS A 167 -14.72 8.60 -6.11
N THR A 168 -14.14 7.71 -6.92
CA THR A 168 -13.93 7.93 -8.35
C THR A 168 -15.27 8.13 -9.07
N SER A 169 -16.25 7.26 -8.81
CA SER A 169 -17.60 7.37 -9.39
C SER A 169 -18.29 8.68 -8.98
N MET A 170 -18.16 9.11 -7.74
CA MET A 170 -18.70 10.38 -7.25
C MET A 170 -18.07 11.56 -7.99
N LEU A 171 -16.75 11.62 -8.06
CA LEU A 171 -16.03 12.71 -8.73
C LEU A 171 -16.39 12.82 -10.21
N TRP A 172 -16.53 11.70 -10.91
CA TRP A 172 -17.01 11.69 -12.31
C TRP A 172 -18.45 12.18 -12.44
N ALA A 173 -19.34 11.77 -11.53
CA ALA A 173 -20.72 12.26 -11.55
C ALA A 173 -20.80 13.76 -11.32
N LEU A 174 -20.00 14.31 -10.38
CA LEU A 174 -19.92 15.75 -10.13
C LEU A 174 -19.29 16.50 -11.31
N SER A 175 -18.22 15.95 -11.90
CA SER A 175 -17.54 16.55 -13.06
C SER A 175 -18.44 16.62 -14.31
N SER A 176 -19.34 15.65 -14.49
CA SER A 176 -20.28 15.59 -15.61
C SER A 176 -21.59 16.34 -15.35
N ALA A 177 -21.79 16.87 -14.14
CA ALA A 177 -22.95 17.71 -13.83
C ALA A 177 -22.84 19.09 -14.51
N HIS A 178 -23.92 19.86 -14.46
CA HIS A 178 -23.93 21.22 -15.04
C HIS A 178 -22.79 22.07 -14.44
N PRO A 179 -22.00 22.82 -15.24
CA PRO A 179 -20.85 23.58 -14.76
C PRO A 179 -21.13 24.53 -13.60
N ALA A 180 -22.36 25.00 -13.45
CA ALA A 180 -22.77 25.89 -12.36
C ALA A 180 -23.15 25.16 -11.05
N TRP A 181 -23.09 23.81 -11.00
CA TRP A 181 -23.51 23.07 -9.80
C TRP A 181 -22.81 23.53 -8.50
N PRO A 182 -21.50 23.88 -8.50
CA PRO A 182 -20.85 24.33 -7.26
C PRO A 182 -21.46 25.67 -6.77
N ASN A 183 -21.75 26.58 -7.70
CA ASN A 183 -22.34 27.87 -7.34
C ASN A 183 -23.75 27.71 -6.80
N VAL A 184 -24.57 26.84 -7.45
CA VAL A 184 -25.93 26.55 -6.98
C VAL A 184 -25.88 25.93 -5.59
N LEU A 185 -25.01 24.94 -5.35
CA LEU A 185 -24.87 24.30 -4.06
C LEU A 185 -24.45 25.32 -2.97
N MET A 186 -23.43 26.12 -3.25
CA MET A 186 -22.93 27.12 -2.30
C MET A 186 -23.93 28.23 -1.98
N SER A 187 -24.73 28.68 -2.97
CA SER A 187 -25.80 29.62 -2.71
C SER A 187 -26.91 29.00 -1.87
N THR A 188 -27.35 27.80 -2.18
CA THR A 188 -28.38 27.08 -1.40
C THR A 188 -27.97 26.93 0.07
N ILE A 189 -26.75 26.47 0.33
CA ILE A 189 -26.23 26.34 1.71
C ILE A 189 -26.24 27.70 2.43
N GLN A 190 -25.86 28.76 1.73
CA GLN A 190 -25.84 30.10 2.29
C GLN A 190 -27.24 30.66 2.58
N ASP A 191 -28.19 30.42 1.67
CA ASP A 191 -29.57 30.86 1.81
C ASP A 191 -30.28 30.12 2.97
N ASP A 192 -29.92 28.88 3.22
CA ASP A 192 -30.41 28.08 4.35
C ASP A 192 -29.70 28.43 5.69
N GLY A 193 -28.76 29.38 5.67
CA GLY A 193 -28.00 29.81 6.87
C GLY A 193 -26.98 28.78 7.39
N GLY A 194 -26.66 27.78 6.60
CA GLY A 194 -25.69 26.75 6.93
C GLY A 194 -24.23 27.21 6.82
N ASP A 195 -23.34 26.55 7.58
CA ASP A 195 -21.89 26.67 7.38
C ASP A 195 -21.48 25.91 6.11
N LYS A 196 -20.91 26.63 5.13
CA LYS A 196 -20.57 26.08 3.83
C LYS A 196 -19.60 24.87 3.91
N ASN A 197 -18.65 24.91 4.85
CA ASN A 197 -17.66 23.84 4.97
C ASN A 197 -18.29 22.59 5.60
N ILE A 198 -19.13 22.77 6.62
CA ILE A 198 -19.80 21.67 7.33
C ILE A 198 -20.81 20.99 6.39
N GLU A 199 -21.69 21.78 5.77
CA GLU A 199 -22.75 21.22 4.90
C GLU A 199 -22.18 20.56 3.65
N LEU A 200 -21.12 21.11 3.05
CA LEU A 200 -20.43 20.47 1.93
C LEU A 200 -19.81 19.13 2.34
N VAL A 201 -19.17 19.07 3.52
CA VAL A 201 -18.60 17.83 4.03
C VAL A 201 -19.69 16.77 4.25
N HIS A 202 -20.81 17.14 4.89
CA HIS A 202 -21.95 16.26 5.11
C HIS A 202 -22.52 15.72 3.79
N LEU A 203 -22.70 16.59 2.79
CA LEU A 203 -23.17 16.18 1.47
C LEU A 203 -22.24 15.16 0.81
N LEU A 204 -20.94 15.46 0.79
CA LEU A 204 -19.94 14.58 0.19
C LEU A 204 -19.84 13.25 0.93
N GLN A 205 -19.91 13.25 2.28
CA GLN A 205 -19.94 12.03 3.08
C GLN A 205 -21.18 11.18 2.76
N ASN A 206 -22.37 11.78 2.69
CA ASN A 206 -23.60 11.06 2.35
C ASN A 206 -23.54 10.48 0.94
N CYS A 207 -23.05 11.24 -0.03
CA CYS A 207 -22.86 10.76 -1.41
C CYS A 207 -21.88 9.59 -1.47
N LEU A 208 -20.79 9.64 -0.72
CA LEU A 208 -19.79 8.56 -0.68
C LEU A 208 -20.35 7.31 0.00
N THR A 209 -20.97 7.47 1.17
CA THR A 209 -21.56 6.36 1.95
C THR A 209 -22.59 5.60 1.10
N ASN A 210 -23.50 6.32 0.44
CA ASN A 210 -24.51 5.70 -0.40
C ASN A 210 -23.90 4.91 -1.58
N ARG A 211 -22.76 5.33 -2.11
CA ARG A 211 -22.06 4.63 -3.21
C ARG A 211 -21.25 3.44 -2.72
N VAL A 212 -20.67 3.50 -1.52
CA VAL A 212 -19.96 2.36 -0.91
C VAL A 212 -20.93 1.23 -0.58
N CYS A 213 -22.13 1.59 -0.07
CA CYS A 213 -23.15 0.62 0.34
C CYS A 213 -24.04 0.14 -0.83
N ALA A 214 -23.97 0.78 -2.00
CA ALA A 214 -24.76 0.36 -3.15
C ALA A 214 -24.27 -1.00 -3.68
N PRO A 215 -25.19 -1.95 -3.99
CA PRO A 215 -24.79 -3.19 -4.62
C PRO A 215 -24.09 -2.87 -5.95
N GLN A 216 -22.90 -3.43 -6.12
CA GLN A 216 -22.17 -3.32 -7.39
C GLN A 216 -22.76 -4.35 -8.35
N PHE A 217 -23.68 -3.89 -9.23
CA PHE A 217 -24.21 -4.69 -10.34
C PHE A 217 -23.22 -4.72 -11.50
#